data_2e67dda92621a261ce6b8e5a71148a57
#
_entry.id   2e67dda92621a261ce6b8e5a71148a57
#
_cell.length_a   1.000
_cell.length_b   1.000
_cell.length_c   1.000
_cell.angle_alpha   90.00
_cell.angle_beta   90.00
_cell.angle_gamma   90.00
#
_symmetry.space_group_name_H-M   'P 1'
#
loop_
_entity.id
_entity.type
_entity.pdbx_description
1 polymer ?
#
loop_
_entity_poly.entity_id
_entity_poly.type
_entity_poly.pdbx_seq_one_letter_code
_entity_poly.pdbx_strand_id
1 'polypeptide(L)'
;MSSHTRQFLDFEQPIKELYEQIEENKKLASKNSQVDYQPVINELEQNILIKRKEITENLTPWQKVQLSRHPDRPYTLEYILKMFTNFLELHGDRNVKDDKAMIGGFAQLDGETIMVIGQQKGTNTKMRQMRNFGMANPEGYRKALRLMKLAEKFNKPIVTLIDTPGAFPGLEAEERGQGEAIARNIYEMIRLKVPVVCVIIGEGASGGALGIGVGDRVLMLENSWYTVISPENCSSILWRSWAQKEIAAEQLKLTSEDMLKFGLVDGIICEPLGGAHWNYDEAASNLKAYIKPIIEELKKIDPQERISQRIEKFNKMGFWDE
;
A
#
# COMPACT_ATOMS: atom_id res chain seq x y z
N MET A 1 -13.82 24.45 3.26
CA MET A 1 -13.52 23.00 3.23
C MET A 1 -14.54 22.38 2.27
N SER A 2 -14.12 21.85 1.12
CA SER A 2 -15.05 21.17 0.23
C SER A 2 -15.50 19.89 0.97
N SER A 3 -16.80 19.69 1.11
CA SER A 3 -17.37 18.46 1.63
C SER A 3 -16.94 17.31 0.71
N HIS A 4 -15.91 16.58 1.12
CA HIS A 4 -15.51 15.39 0.39
C HIS A 4 -16.63 14.37 0.57
N THR A 5 -17.43 14.18 -0.48
CA THR A 5 -18.50 13.18 -0.46
C THR A 5 -17.83 11.80 -0.46
N ARG A 6 -18.04 11.03 0.61
CA ARG A 6 -17.49 9.68 0.74
C ARG A 6 -17.90 8.82 -0.45
N GLN A 7 -16.97 8.09 -1.02
CA GLN A 7 -17.24 7.12 -2.07
C GLN A 7 -17.52 5.75 -1.47
N PHE A 8 -18.31 4.94 -2.16
CA PHE A 8 -18.69 3.59 -1.75
C PHE A 8 -18.52 2.65 -2.93
N LEU A 9 -17.98 1.47 -2.67
CA LEU A 9 -17.92 0.38 -3.64
C LEU A 9 -19.28 -0.33 -3.74
N ASP A 10 -19.49 -1.11 -4.81
CA ASP A 10 -20.78 -1.78 -5.05
C ASP A 10 -21.22 -2.65 -3.88
N PHE A 11 -20.31 -3.36 -3.25
CA PHE A 11 -20.61 -4.19 -2.07
C PHE A 11 -20.79 -3.39 -0.76
N GLU A 12 -20.50 -2.11 -0.75
CA GLU A 12 -20.71 -1.19 0.36
C GLU A 12 -22.07 -0.45 0.26
N GLN A 13 -22.89 -0.71 -0.77
CA GLN A 13 -24.20 -0.06 -0.94
C GLN A 13 -25.10 -0.15 0.30
N PRO A 14 -25.19 -1.28 1.05
CA PRO A 14 -25.97 -1.33 2.28
C PRO A 14 -25.49 -0.33 3.36
N ILE A 15 -24.20 -0.03 3.40
CA ILE A 15 -23.62 0.96 4.32
C ILE A 15 -24.00 2.37 3.85
N LYS A 16 -23.94 2.62 2.54
CA LYS A 16 -24.31 3.90 1.94
C LYS A 16 -25.76 4.28 2.26
N GLU A 17 -26.68 3.32 2.10
CA GLU A 17 -28.10 3.53 2.40
C GLU A 17 -28.34 3.95 3.86
N LEU A 18 -27.62 3.34 4.81
CA LEU A 18 -27.67 3.73 6.21
C LEU A 18 -27.12 5.16 6.45
N TYR A 19 -26.03 5.53 5.74
CA TYR A 19 -25.51 6.89 5.81
C TYR A 19 -26.49 7.92 5.25
N GLU A 20 -27.16 7.61 4.15
CA GLU A 20 -28.20 8.48 3.57
C GLU A 20 -29.35 8.69 4.55
N GLN A 21 -29.80 7.64 5.25
CA GLN A 21 -30.84 7.73 6.29
C GLN A 21 -30.37 8.59 7.47
N ILE A 22 -29.10 8.49 7.90
CA ILE A 22 -28.56 9.35 8.96
C ILE A 22 -28.59 10.81 8.52
N GLU A 23 -28.17 11.13 7.32
CA GLU A 23 -28.17 12.51 6.81
C GLU A 23 -29.61 13.05 6.64
N GLU A 24 -30.58 12.25 6.28
CA GLU A 24 -31.99 12.63 6.25
C GLU A 24 -32.50 12.94 7.68
N ASN A 25 -32.22 12.07 8.65
CA ASN A 25 -32.64 12.29 10.04
C ASN A 25 -31.97 13.54 10.64
N LYS A 26 -30.69 13.82 10.35
CA LYS A 26 -30.01 15.05 10.75
C LYS A 26 -30.67 16.30 10.14
N LYS A 27 -31.08 16.23 8.85
CA LYS A 27 -31.81 17.33 8.19
C LYS A 27 -33.20 17.53 8.80
N LEU A 28 -33.91 16.47 9.18
CA LEU A 28 -35.19 16.56 9.86
C LEU A 28 -35.04 17.16 11.26
N ALA A 29 -34.03 16.71 12.03
CA ALA A 29 -33.71 17.28 13.34
C ALA A 29 -33.41 18.78 13.30
N SER A 30 -32.72 19.26 12.25
CA SER A 30 -32.44 20.67 12.05
C SER A 30 -33.70 21.51 11.72
N LYS A 31 -34.75 20.90 11.19
CA LYS A 31 -36.01 21.56 10.82
C LYS A 31 -37.07 21.47 11.92
N ASN A 32 -37.02 20.48 12.76
CA ASN A 32 -38.02 20.23 13.80
C ASN A 32 -37.33 19.88 15.14
N SER A 33 -37.14 20.88 15.97
CA SER A 33 -36.51 20.74 17.29
C SER A 33 -37.38 20.10 18.37
N GLN A 34 -38.68 19.79 18.06
CA GLN A 34 -39.59 19.16 19.01
C GLN A 34 -39.47 17.64 19.07
N VAL A 35 -38.83 17.03 18.07
CA VAL A 35 -38.64 15.58 17.99
C VAL A 35 -37.18 15.25 18.19
N ASP A 36 -36.89 14.35 19.13
CA ASP A 36 -35.53 13.82 19.33
C ASP A 36 -35.24 12.71 18.33
N TYR A 37 -34.40 13.00 17.33
CA TYR A 37 -33.93 12.06 16.33
C TYR A 37 -32.65 11.32 16.76
N GLN A 38 -32.02 11.68 17.90
CA GLN A 38 -30.76 11.11 18.32
C GLN A 38 -30.78 9.58 18.54
N PRO A 39 -31.86 8.99 19.17
CA PRO A 39 -31.95 7.54 19.32
C PRO A 39 -31.93 6.80 17.98
N VAL A 40 -32.64 7.30 16.97
CA VAL A 40 -32.66 6.69 15.62
C VAL A 40 -31.29 6.82 14.94
N ILE A 41 -30.64 7.96 15.05
CA ILE A 41 -29.28 8.17 14.51
C ILE A 41 -28.30 7.20 15.17
N ASN A 42 -28.35 7.04 16.49
CA ASN A 42 -27.47 6.10 17.21
C ASN A 42 -27.71 4.65 16.80
N GLU A 43 -28.95 4.24 16.57
CA GLU A 43 -29.27 2.90 16.08
C GLU A 43 -28.72 2.68 14.66
N LEU A 44 -28.87 3.65 13.76
CA LEU A 44 -28.31 3.57 12.42
C LEU A 44 -26.76 3.52 12.44
N GLU A 45 -26.10 4.26 13.31
CA GLU A 45 -24.65 4.20 13.49
C GLU A 45 -24.20 2.82 13.97
N GLN A 46 -24.91 2.17 14.89
CA GLN A 46 -24.64 0.79 15.30
C GLN A 46 -24.85 -0.18 14.14
N ASN A 47 -25.92 -0.03 13.38
CA ASN A 47 -26.19 -0.87 12.21
C ASN A 47 -25.09 -0.73 11.14
N ILE A 48 -24.50 0.46 10.95
CA ILE A 48 -23.35 0.66 10.09
C ILE A 48 -22.15 -0.18 10.57
N LEU A 49 -21.84 -0.18 11.86
CA LEU A 49 -20.74 -0.97 12.41
C LEU A 49 -20.95 -2.46 12.21
N ILE A 50 -22.17 -2.96 12.42
CA ILE A 50 -22.54 -4.36 12.19
C ILE A 50 -22.34 -4.71 10.71
N LYS A 51 -22.89 -3.89 9.80
CA LYS A 51 -22.78 -4.13 8.36
C LYS A 51 -21.36 -4.07 7.85
N ARG A 52 -20.55 -3.12 8.35
CA ARG A 52 -19.11 -3.08 8.04
C ARG A 52 -18.41 -4.37 8.45
N LYS A 53 -18.71 -4.88 9.65
CA LYS A 53 -18.13 -6.13 10.12
C LYS A 53 -18.53 -7.31 9.24
N GLU A 54 -19.82 -7.48 8.96
CA GLU A 54 -20.33 -8.53 8.09
C GLU A 54 -19.65 -8.53 6.70
N ILE A 55 -19.50 -7.36 6.09
CA ILE A 55 -18.86 -7.20 4.78
C ILE A 55 -17.36 -7.54 4.89
N THR A 56 -16.65 -7.00 5.88
CA THR A 56 -15.19 -7.20 6.04
C THR A 56 -14.83 -8.68 6.25
N GLU A 57 -15.63 -9.40 7.03
CA GLU A 57 -15.39 -10.82 7.32
C GLU A 57 -15.66 -11.74 6.11
N ASN A 58 -16.36 -11.26 5.09
CA ASN A 58 -16.80 -12.07 3.94
C ASN A 58 -16.29 -11.54 2.58
N LEU A 59 -15.24 -10.72 2.58
CA LEU A 59 -14.67 -10.17 1.35
C LEU A 59 -14.08 -11.26 0.45
N THR A 60 -14.53 -11.28 -0.81
CA THR A 60 -13.89 -12.11 -1.84
C THR A 60 -12.52 -11.55 -2.23
N PRO A 61 -11.62 -12.36 -2.84
CA PRO A 61 -10.34 -11.84 -3.35
C PRO A 61 -10.49 -10.65 -4.29
N TRP A 62 -11.51 -10.66 -5.16
CA TRP A 62 -11.80 -9.53 -6.03
C TRP A 62 -12.25 -8.28 -5.26
N GLN A 63 -13.07 -8.43 -4.24
CA GLN A 63 -13.48 -7.31 -3.39
C GLN A 63 -12.30 -6.72 -2.61
N LYS A 64 -11.34 -7.55 -2.16
CA LYS A 64 -10.07 -7.06 -1.57
C LYS A 64 -9.25 -6.26 -2.60
N VAL A 65 -9.20 -6.69 -3.86
CA VAL A 65 -8.59 -5.90 -4.95
C VAL A 65 -9.29 -4.55 -5.12
N GLN A 66 -10.63 -4.53 -5.14
CA GLN A 66 -11.38 -3.27 -5.23
C GLN A 66 -11.12 -2.36 -4.03
N LEU A 67 -11.07 -2.92 -2.81
CA LEU A 67 -10.80 -2.18 -1.58
C LEU A 67 -9.39 -1.56 -1.57
N SER A 68 -8.39 -2.30 -2.07
CA SER A 68 -7.02 -1.80 -2.20
C SER A 68 -6.91 -0.58 -3.13
N ARG A 69 -7.86 -0.45 -4.05
CA ARG A 69 -7.97 0.64 -5.03
C ARG A 69 -9.01 1.70 -4.66
N HIS A 70 -9.59 1.58 -3.46
CA HIS A 70 -10.65 2.50 -3.05
C HIS A 70 -10.19 3.95 -3.21
N PRO A 71 -10.99 4.84 -3.84
CA PRO A 71 -10.58 6.23 -4.10
C PRO A 71 -10.20 7.02 -2.85
N ASP A 72 -10.81 6.70 -1.72
CA ASP A 72 -10.57 7.32 -0.42
C ASP A 72 -9.55 6.51 0.41
N ARG A 73 -8.79 5.54 -0.17
CA ARG A 73 -7.75 4.84 0.57
C ARG A 73 -6.53 5.75 0.76
N PRO A 74 -5.90 5.79 1.96
CA PRO A 74 -4.69 6.58 2.18
C PRO A 74 -3.54 6.04 1.33
N TYR A 75 -2.81 6.96 0.68
CA TYR A 75 -1.61 6.67 -0.10
C TYR A 75 -0.35 6.92 0.74
N THR A 76 0.82 6.72 0.16
CA THR A 76 2.11 6.85 0.84
C THR A 76 2.28 8.17 1.58
N LEU A 77 1.91 9.29 0.96
CA LEU A 77 2.09 10.61 1.59
C LEU A 77 1.22 10.79 2.83
N GLU A 78 -0.01 10.27 2.82
CA GLU A 78 -0.91 10.30 3.98
C GLU A 78 -0.33 9.51 5.15
N TYR A 79 0.23 8.32 4.89
CA TYR A 79 0.95 7.54 5.91
C TYR A 79 2.18 8.28 6.43
N ILE A 80 2.98 8.88 5.53
CA ILE A 80 4.15 9.66 5.95
C ILE A 80 3.74 10.79 6.90
N LEU A 81 2.73 11.57 6.56
CA LEU A 81 2.29 12.72 7.35
C LEU A 81 1.69 12.33 8.70
N LYS A 82 1.13 11.12 8.83
CA LYS A 82 0.51 10.66 10.08
C LYS A 82 1.45 9.87 10.98
N MET A 83 2.41 9.15 10.41
CA MET A 83 3.31 8.28 11.16
C MET A 83 4.60 8.95 11.58
N PHE A 84 5.07 9.90 10.78
CA PHE A 84 6.41 10.49 10.92
C PHE A 84 6.34 11.99 11.13
N THR A 85 7.41 12.53 11.69
CA THR A 85 7.63 13.98 11.81
C THR A 85 8.85 14.39 11.00
N ASN A 86 8.99 15.69 10.71
CA ASN A 86 10.16 16.28 10.06
C ASN A 86 10.52 15.61 8.72
N PHE A 87 9.49 15.27 7.91
CA PHE A 87 9.73 14.68 6.60
C PHE A 87 10.39 15.69 5.66
N LEU A 88 11.59 15.33 5.18
CA LEU A 88 12.36 16.07 4.19
C LEU A 88 12.39 15.27 2.90
N GLU A 89 11.54 15.63 1.92
CA GLU A 89 11.51 14.96 0.62
C GLU A 89 12.77 15.26 -0.20
N LEU A 90 13.33 14.23 -0.82
CA LEU A 90 14.52 14.31 -1.67
C LEU A 90 14.17 13.91 -3.10
N HIS A 91 14.45 14.79 -4.04
CA HIS A 91 14.04 14.69 -5.44
C HIS A 91 15.16 14.26 -6.38
N GLY A 92 14.75 13.67 -7.51
CA GLY A 92 15.60 13.37 -8.67
C GLY A 92 16.50 12.16 -8.53
N ASP A 93 16.79 11.54 -9.66
CA ASP A 93 17.64 10.34 -9.75
C ASP A 93 19.13 10.67 -9.94
N ARG A 94 19.50 11.94 -10.14
CA ARG A 94 20.84 12.41 -10.46
C ARG A 94 21.38 11.94 -11.82
N ASN A 95 20.48 11.53 -12.70
CA ASN A 95 20.83 11.05 -14.05
C ASN A 95 19.96 11.73 -15.12
N VAL A 96 18.63 11.58 -15.05
CA VAL A 96 17.70 12.09 -16.06
C VAL A 96 16.78 13.17 -15.49
N LYS A 97 15.92 12.82 -14.52
CA LYS A 97 14.92 13.75 -13.95
C LYS A 97 14.35 13.24 -12.63
N ASP A 98 13.40 13.98 -12.07
CA ASP A 98 12.58 13.50 -10.96
C ASP A 98 11.38 12.71 -11.47
N ASP A 99 10.95 11.69 -10.67
CA ASP A 99 9.70 10.97 -10.89
C ASP A 99 8.76 11.20 -9.71
N LYS A 100 7.59 11.76 -10.00
CA LYS A 100 6.58 12.10 -8.99
C LYS A 100 5.75 10.90 -8.54
N ALA A 101 5.83 9.77 -9.24
CA ALA A 101 5.22 8.50 -8.82
C ALA A 101 6.00 7.82 -7.70
N MET A 102 7.27 8.18 -7.51
CA MET A 102 8.10 7.71 -6.40
C MET A 102 8.44 8.90 -5.49
N ILE A 103 8.07 8.85 -4.23
CA ILE A 103 8.44 9.84 -3.22
C ILE A 103 9.37 9.20 -2.19
N GLY A 104 10.18 10.01 -1.54
CA GLY A 104 11.02 9.53 -0.46
C GLY A 104 11.93 10.59 0.11
N GLY A 105 12.40 10.33 1.32
CA GLY A 105 13.25 11.25 2.05
C GLY A 105 13.50 10.80 3.49
N PHE A 106 14.23 11.61 4.22
CA PHE A 106 14.40 11.40 5.66
C PHE A 106 13.17 11.87 6.43
N ALA A 107 12.80 11.11 7.45
CA ALA A 107 11.74 11.44 8.38
C ALA A 107 12.10 10.95 9.78
N GLN A 108 11.34 11.33 10.80
CA GLN A 108 11.53 10.84 12.16
C GLN A 108 10.35 9.98 12.60
N LEU A 109 10.66 8.74 13.02
CA LEU A 109 9.72 7.84 13.68
C LEU A 109 10.00 7.89 15.19
N ASP A 110 9.18 8.61 15.95
CA ASP A 110 9.36 8.83 17.40
C ASP A 110 10.77 9.32 17.78
N GLY A 111 11.29 10.28 17.00
CA GLY A 111 12.61 10.87 17.21
C GLY A 111 13.75 10.14 16.52
N GLU A 112 13.58 8.92 16.05
CA GLU A 112 14.58 8.20 15.27
C GLU A 112 14.51 8.58 13.79
N THR A 113 15.65 8.98 13.22
CA THR A 113 15.73 9.27 11.77
C THR A 113 15.74 8.00 10.95
N ILE A 114 14.82 7.90 10.02
CA ILE A 114 14.73 6.81 9.05
C ILE A 114 14.63 7.36 7.62
N MET A 115 14.87 6.51 6.64
CA MET A 115 14.55 6.77 5.24
C MET A 115 13.21 6.15 4.92
N VAL A 116 12.25 6.94 4.45
CA VAL A 116 10.96 6.44 3.94
C VAL A 116 10.89 6.67 2.43
N ILE A 117 10.45 5.65 1.69
CA ILE A 117 10.33 5.67 0.22
C ILE A 117 9.01 5.00 -0.13
N GLY A 118 8.29 5.47 -1.15
CA GLY A 118 7.11 4.75 -1.60
C GLY A 118 6.51 5.26 -2.90
N GLN A 119 5.68 4.42 -3.49
CA GLN A 119 4.89 4.84 -4.64
C GLN A 119 3.72 5.69 -4.19
N GLN A 120 3.48 6.76 -4.91
CA GLN A 120 2.43 7.73 -4.62
C GLN A 120 1.47 7.83 -5.79
N LYS A 121 0.21 7.52 -5.53
CA LYS A 121 -0.92 7.83 -6.41
C LYS A 121 -1.44 9.25 -6.11
N GLY A 122 -2.32 9.75 -6.94
CA GLY A 122 -2.96 11.05 -6.73
C GLY A 122 -4.38 10.91 -6.19
N THR A 123 -4.83 11.88 -5.42
CA THR A 123 -6.19 11.95 -4.84
C THR A 123 -7.25 12.45 -5.83
N ASN A 124 -6.84 13.06 -6.94
CA ASN A 124 -7.73 13.52 -8.01
C ASN A 124 -7.11 13.22 -9.39
N THR A 125 -7.88 13.34 -10.45
CA THR A 125 -7.47 12.99 -11.82
C THR A 125 -6.19 13.69 -12.24
N LYS A 126 -6.04 15.00 -11.99
CA LYS A 126 -4.84 15.76 -12.34
C LYS A 126 -3.60 15.25 -11.62
N MET A 127 -3.72 14.97 -10.32
CA MET A 127 -2.63 14.41 -9.53
C MET A 127 -2.31 12.97 -9.93
N ARG A 128 -3.32 12.15 -10.23
CA ARG A 128 -3.11 10.78 -10.73
C ARG A 128 -2.32 10.77 -12.03
N GLN A 129 -2.68 11.61 -12.99
CA GLN A 129 -1.93 11.77 -14.24
C GLN A 129 -0.50 12.23 -13.98
N MET A 130 -0.30 13.25 -13.13
CA MET A 130 1.03 13.79 -12.80
C MET A 130 1.95 12.74 -12.14
N ARG A 131 1.37 11.76 -11.43
CA ARG A 131 2.07 10.69 -10.73
C ARG A 131 1.97 9.34 -11.46
N ASN A 132 1.64 9.34 -12.74
CA ASN A 132 1.47 8.15 -13.58
C ASN A 132 0.66 7.04 -12.87
N PHE A 133 -0.37 7.41 -12.09
CA PHE A 133 -1.21 6.48 -11.33
C PHE A 133 -0.42 5.59 -10.34
N GLY A 134 0.74 6.03 -9.87
CA GLY A 134 1.65 5.27 -9.03
C GLY A 134 2.60 4.35 -9.80
N MET A 135 2.59 4.42 -11.11
CA MET A 135 3.51 3.66 -11.97
C MET A 135 4.80 4.45 -12.17
N ALA A 136 5.87 4.04 -11.50
CA ALA A 136 7.16 4.72 -11.58
C ALA A 136 7.87 4.44 -12.91
N ASN A 137 8.51 5.49 -13.44
CA ASN A 137 9.48 5.41 -14.52
C ASN A 137 10.84 4.93 -13.98
N PRO A 138 11.84 4.63 -14.86
CA PRO A 138 13.18 4.25 -14.43
C PRO A 138 13.82 5.24 -13.44
N GLU A 139 13.54 6.53 -13.61
CA GLU A 139 14.02 7.60 -12.72
C GLU A 139 13.49 7.42 -11.28
N GLY A 140 12.27 6.93 -11.12
CA GLY A 140 11.69 6.65 -9.80
C GLY A 140 12.44 5.55 -9.08
N TYR A 141 12.76 4.44 -9.77
CA TYR A 141 13.53 3.34 -9.19
C TYR A 141 14.98 3.76 -8.90
N ARG A 142 15.63 4.50 -9.80
CA ARG A 142 16.97 5.04 -9.57
C ARG A 142 16.99 6.04 -8.40
N LYS A 143 15.97 6.90 -8.28
CA LYS A 143 15.78 7.76 -7.11
C LYS A 143 15.66 6.95 -5.84
N ALA A 144 14.82 5.93 -5.83
CA ALA A 144 14.66 5.04 -4.67
C ALA A 144 15.99 4.42 -4.25
N LEU A 145 16.75 3.85 -5.20
CA LEU A 145 18.05 3.26 -4.90
C LEU A 145 19.03 4.30 -4.35
N ARG A 146 19.08 5.49 -4.94
CA ARG A 146 19.93 6.59 -4.45
C ARG A 146 19.61 6.94 -2.99
N LEU A 147 18.32 6.97 -2.63
CA LEU A 147 17.89 7.24 -1.26
C LEU A 147 18.25 6.09 -0.32
N MET A 148 18.10 4.84 -0.76
CA MET A 148 18.51 3.66 0.02
C MET A 148 20.02 3.68 0.29
N LYS A 149 20.85 4.01 -0.72
CA LYS A 149 22.29 4.15 -0.54
C LYS A 149 22.66 5.33 0.38
N LEU A 150 21.87 6.39 0.35
CA LEU A 150 22.06 7.51 1.29
C LEU A 150 21.73 7.09 2.73
N ALA A 151 20.65 6.33 2.92
CA ALA A 151 20.31 5.76 4.22
C ALA A 151 21.40 4.82 4.74
N GLU A 152 21.91 3.94 3.89
CA GLU A 152 23.04 3.05 4.21
C GLU A 152 24.28 3.84 4.66
N LYS A 153 24.65 4.89 3.92
CA LYS A 153 25.78 5.76 4.25
C LYS A 153 25.65 6.39 5.63
N PHE A 154 24.46 6.78 6.04
CA PHE A 154 24.19 7.38 7.35
C PHE A 154 23.72 6.37 8.41
N ASN A 155 23.77 5.08 8.11
CA ASN A 155 23.33 4.00 8.99
C ASN A 155 21.89 4.22 9.52
N LYS A 156 20.95 4.53 8.61
CA LYS A 156 19.55 4.76 8.93
C LYS A 156 18.67 3.63 8.38
N PRO A 157 17.70 3.14 9.17
CA PRO A 157 16.72 2.16 8.69
C PRO A 157 15.93 2.70 7.50
N ILE A 158 15.44 1.77 6.67
CA ILE A 158 14.64 2.06 5.48
C ILE A 158 13.25 1.45 5.67
N VAL A 159 12.22 2.23 5.39
CA VAL A 159 10.84 1.75 5.24
C VAL A 159 10.38 2.04 3.82
N THR A 160 9.91 1.02 3.11
CA THR A 160 9.29 1.22 1.80
C THR A 160 7.78 0.98 1.88
N LEU A 161 7.00 1.88 1.26
CA LEU A 161 5.54 1.79 1.16
C LEU A 161 5.16 1.53 -0.31
N ILE A 162 4.62 0.35 -0.57
CA ILE A 162 4.37 -0.16 -1.92
C ILE A 162 2.89 0.03 -2.25
N ASP A 163 2.62 0.82 -3.29
CA ASP A 163 1.26 1.01 -3.81
C ASP A 163 1.31 1.36 -5.31
N THR A 164 1.40 0.33 -6.14
CA THR A 164 1.52 0.46 -7.58
C THR A 164 0.79 -0.64 -8.35
N PRO A 165 0.08 -0.32 -9.44
CA PRO A 165 -0.44 -1.32 -10.38
C PRO A 165 0.64 -1.93 -11.28
N GLY A 166 1.90 -1.47 -11.17
CA GLY A 166 3.07 -1.94 -11.93
C GLY A 166 4.06 -0.83 -12.22
N ALA A 167 5.15 -1.15 -12.92
CA ALA A 167 6.06 -0.16 -13.47
C ALA A 167 5.43 0.52 -14.69
N PHE A 168 5.81 1.76 -14.99
CA PHE A 168 5.27 2.47 -16.15
C PHE A 168 5.67 1.76 -17.45
N PRO A 169 4.70 1.34 -18.31
CA PRO A 169 4.95 0.47 -19.45
C PRO A 169 5.19 1.24 -20.76
N GLY A 170 5.41 2.54 -20.69
CA GLY A 170 5.57 3.38 -21.89
C GLY A 170 6.92 3.17 -22.59
N LEU A 171 6.94 3.39 -23.93
CA LEU A 171 8.15 3.31 -24.74
C LEU A 171 9.31 4.13 -24.16
N GLU A 172 9.03 5.33 -23.70
CA GLU A 172 10.01 6.20 -23.05
C GLU A 172 10.66 5.58 -21.80
N ALA A 173 9.93 4.75 -21.05
CA ALA A 173 10.49 4.06 -19.89
C ALA A 173 11.41 2.92 -20.35
N GLU A 174 11.04 2.17 -21.37
CA GLU A 174 11.90 1.13 -21.96
C GLU A 174 13.21 1.73 -22.51
N GLU A 175 13.14 2.81 -23.28
CA GLU A 175 14.30 3.53 -23.80
C GLU A 175 15.26 4.03 -22.72
N ARG A 176 14.72 4.37 -21.54
CA ARG A 176 15.52 4.82 -20.39
C ARG A 176 15.88 3.70 -19.42
N GLY A 177 15.63 2.43 -19.77
CA GLY A 177 16.09 1.25 -19.04
C GLY A 177 15.20 0.87 -17.85
N GLN A 178 13.87 0.70 -18.07
CA GLN A 178 12.93 0.30 -17.00
C GLN A 178 13.32 -1.03 -16.36
N GLY A 179 13.60 -2.04 -17.16
CA GLY A 179 14.00 -3.36 -16.68
C GLY A 179 15.32 -3.32 -15.89
N GLU A 180 16.31 -2.58 -16.39
CA GLU A 180 17.60 -2.41 -15.70
C GLU A 180 17.42 -1.72 -14.33
N ALA A 181 16.65 -0.63 -14.28
CA ALA A 181 16.47 0.13 -13.05
C ALA A 181 15.79 -0.72 -11.95
N ILE A 182 14.81 -1.55 -12.32
CA ILE A 182 14.15 -2.49 -11.40
C ILE A 182 15.13 -3.59 -10.96
N ALA A 183 15.79 -4.25 -11.91
CA ALA A 183 16.74 -5.35 -11.62
C ALA A 183 17.90 -4.86 -10.75
N ARG A 184 18.41 -3.66 -11.02
CA ARG A 184 19.46 -3.03 -10.22
C ARG A 184 19.01 -2.78 -8.79
N ASN A 185 17.78 -2.29 -8.60
CA ASN A 185 17.23 -2.10 -7.26
C ASN A 185 17.14 -3.41 -6.48
N ILE A 186 16.60 -4.48 -7.08
CA ILE A 186 16.52 -5.80 -6.45
C ILE A 186 17.91 -6.29 -6.02
N TYR A 187 18.89 -6.21 -6.94
CA TYR A 187 20.27 -6.61 -6.69
C TYR A 187 20.95 -5.81 -5.57
N GLU A 188 20.70 -4.51 -5.50
CA GLU A 188 21.33 -3.65 -4.48
C GLU A 188 20.59 -3.74 -3.12
N MET A 189 19.25 -3.86 -3.14
CA MET A 189 18.44 -3.99 -1.93
C MET A 189 18.80 -5.22 -1.11
N ILE A 190 19.05 -6.36 -1.77
CA ILE A 190 19.43 -7.59 -1.08
C ILE A 190 20.71 -7.45 -0.25
N ARG A 191 21.59 -6.47 -0.59
CA ARG A 191 22.91 -6.23 0.00
C ARG A 191 22.98 -5.04 0.94
N LEU A 192 21.89 -4.31 1.16
CA LEU A 192 21.88 -3.16 2.05
C LEU A 192 22.22 -3.58 3.48
N LYS A 193 23.17 -2.85 4.08
CA LYS A 193 23.67 -3.11 5.44
C LYS A 193 22.79 -2.57 6.56
N VAL A 194 21.75 -1.81 6.22
CA VAL A 194 20.78 -1.25 7.18
C VAL A 194 19.47 -2.05 7.18
N PRO A 195 18.67 -1.99 8.25
CA PRO A 195 17.34 -2.59 8.27
C PRO A 195 16.47 -2.08 7.13
N VAL A 196 15.77 -2.98 6.45
CA VAL A 196 14.83 -2.68 5.37
C VAL A 196 13.49 -3.36 5.67
N VAL A 197 12.44 -2.57 5.87
CA VAL A 197 11.06 -3.05 6.07
C VAL A 197 10.21 -2.57 4.90
N CYS A 198 9.64 -3.51 4.16
CA CYS A 198 8.76 -3.24 3.02
C CYS A 198 7.31 -3.49 3.40
N VAL A 199 6.40 -2.60 3.04
CA VAL A 199 4.97 -2.74 3.34
C VAL A 199 4.13 -2.49 2.10
N ILE A 200 3.35 -3.48 1.69
CA ILE A 200 2.33 -3.33 0.64
C ILE A 200 1.11 -2.67 1.30
N ILE A 201 0.84 -1.41 0.95
CA ILE A 201 -0.25 -0.62 1.54
C ILE A 201 -1.51 -0.54 0.68
N GLY A 202 -1.43 -1.04 -0.55
CA GLY A 202 -2.53 -1.06 -1.51
C GLY A 202 -2.28 -2.10 -2.58
N GLU A 203 -1.88 -1.69 -3.77
CA GLU A 203 -1.56 -2.58 -4.87
C GLU A 203 -0.06 -2.92 -4.89
N GLY A 204 0.26 -4.20 -4.89
CA GLY A 204 1.64 -4.70 -5.03
C GLY A 204 1.82 -5.46 -6.34
N ALA A 205 1.99 -4.76 -7.48
CA ALA A 205 2.01 -5.44 -8.76
C ALA A 205 3.40 -5.52 -9.39
N SER A 206 3.75 -6.75 -9.78
CA SER A 206 4.83 -7.06 -10.72
C SER A 206 6.19 -6.48 -10.31
N GLY A 207 7.06 -6.26 -11.29
CA GLY A 207 8.37 -5.62 -11.10
C GLY A 207 8.28 -4.22 -10.48
N GLY A 208 7.15 -3.54 -10.65
CA GLY A 208 6.89 -2.25 -10.02
C GLY A 208 6.94 -2.30 -8.50
N ALA A 209 6.35 -3.33 -7.91
CA ALA A 209 6.41 -3.57 -6.48
C ALA A 209 7.79 -4.11 -6.05
N LEU A 210 8.34 -5.08 -6.80
CA LEU A 210 9.64 -5.70 -6.49
C LEU A 210 10.79 -4.69 -6.48
N GLY A 211 10.75 -3.67 -7.33
CA GLY A 211 11.78 -2.63 -7.41
C GLY A 211 12.03 -1.86 -6.11
N ILE A 212 11.12 -1.95 -5.14
CA ILE A 212 11.32 -1.44 -3.76
C ILE A 212 10.83 -2.43 -2.69
N GLY A 213 10.64 -3.72 -3.07
CA GLY A 213 10.00 -4.75 -2.24
C GLY A 213 10.95 -5.79 -1.64
N VAL A 214 12.26 -5.66 -1.76
CA VAL A 214 13.24 -6.64 -1.26
C VAL A 214 13.78 -6.19 0.10
N GLY A 215 13.18 -6.66 1.18
CA GLY A 215 13.53 -6.26 2.54
C GLY A 215 13.77 -7.42 3.52
N ASP A 216 14.27 -7.08 4.71
CA ASP A 216 14.41 -8.03 5.83
C ASP A 216 13.04 -8.53 6.28
N ARG A 217 12.05 -7.64 6.26
CA ARG A 217 10.63 -7.96 6.45
C ARG A 217 9.81 -7.38 5.30
N VAL A 218 8.93 -8.19 4.76
CA VAL A 218 7.93 -7.79 3.76
C VAL A 218 6.56 -8.01 4.37
N LEU A 219 5.80 -6.95 4.52
CA LEU A 219 4.52 -6.93 5.22
C LEU A 219 3.41 -6.50 4.25
N MET A 220 2.18 -6.85 4.56
CA MET A 220 1.00 -6.41 3.82
C MET A 220 -0.03 -5.82 4.76
N LEU A 221 -0.73 -4.76 4.33
CA LEU A 221 -2.01 -4.40 4.94
C LEU A 221 -3.06 -5.46 4.60
N GLU A 222 -4.00 -5.69 5.49
CA GLU A 222 -5.02 -6.74 5.42
C GLU A 222 -5.77 -6.76 4.09
N ASN A 223 -6.18 -5.59 3.58
CA ASN A 223 -6.93 -5.45 2.33
C ASN A 223 -6.05 -4.92 1.19
N SER A 224 -4.80 -5.30 1.15
CA SER A 224 -3.89 -5.12 0.02
C SER A 224 -3.76 -6.41 -0.79
N TRP A 225 -3.17 -6.33 -1.98
CA TRP A 225 -2.88 -7.51 -2.79
C TRP A 225 -1.46 -7.47 -3.36
N TYR A 226 -0.89 -8.65 -3.60
CA TYR A 226 0.47 -8.78 -4.11
C TYR A 226 0.53 -9.90 -5.14
N THR A 227 0.92 -9.60 -6.38
CA THR A 227 1.03 -10.58 -7.46
C THR A 227 1.82 -10.04 -8.65
N VAL A 228 2.19 -10.95 -9.54
CA VAL A 228 2.92 -10.61 -10.78
C VAL A 228 2.06 -9.88 -11.82
N ILE A 229 0.74 -10.09 -11.82
CA ILE A 229 -0.19 -9.55 -12.82
C ILE A 229 -1.53 -9.20 -12.18
N SER A 230 -2.20 -8.14 -12.66
CA SER A 230 -3.53 -7.81 -12.19
C SER A 230 -4.58 -8.85 -12.65
N PRO A 231 -5.66 -9.08 -11.88
CA PRO A 231 -6.72 -10.00 -12.28
C PRO A 231 -7.32 -9.70 -13.65
N GLU A 232 -7.48 -8.41 -14.00
CA GLU A 232 -8.00 -8.00 -15.30
C GLU A 232 -7.07 -8.41 -16.45
N ASN A 233 -5.76 -8.17 -16.27
CA ASN A 233 -4.77 -8.55 -17.28
C ASN A 233 -4.64 -10.08 -17.39
N CYS A 234 -4.66 -10.79 -16.27
CA CYS A 234 -4.71 -12.26 -16.25
C CYS A 234 -5.94 -12.77 -17.00
N SER A 235 -7.11 -12.20 -16.72
CA SER A 235 -8.35 -12.51 -17.42
C SER A 235 -8.25 -12.26 -18.93
N SER A 236 -7.66 -11.14 -19.33
CA SER A 236 -7.44 -10.80 -20.73
C SER A 236 -6.54 -11.81 -21.46
N ILE A 237 -5.46 -12.25 -20.81
CA ILE A 237 -4.51 -13.22 -21.39
C ILE A 237 -5.16 -14.59 -21.52
N LEU A 238 -5.83 -15.09 -20.48
CA LEU A 238 -6.36 -16.46 -20.44
C LEU A 238 -7.70 -16.59 -21.19
N TRP A 239 -8.57 -15.62 -21.07
CA TRP A 239 -9.95 -15.69 -21.60
C TRP A 239 -10.26 -14.62 -22.65
N ARG A 240 -9.30 -13.76 -23.00
CA ARG A 240 -9.48 -12.65 -23.95
C ARG A 240 -10.63 -11.69 -23.57
N SER A 241 -10.94 -11.60 -22.30
CA SER A 241 -12.03 -10.78 -21.76
C SER A 241 -11.79 -10.44 -20.29
N TRP A 242 -12.26 -9.30 -19.82
CA TRP A 242 -12.26 -8.92 -18.39
C TRP A 242 -13.39 -9.57 -17.59
N ALA A 243 -14.29 -10.26 -18.25
CA ALA A 243 -15.48 -10.85 -17.59
C ALA A 243 -15.11 -11.90 -16.52
N GLN A 244 -13.91 -12.51 -16.60
CA GLN A 244 -13.45 -13.53 -15.67
C GLN A 244 -12.46 -13.00 -14.62
N LYS A 245 -12.39 -11.68 -14.40
CA LYS A 245 -11.45 -11.07 -13.45
C LYS A 245 -11.62 -11.54 -12.00
N GLU A 246 -12.83 -11.88 -11.59
CA GLU A 246 -13.11 -12.42 -10.25
C GLU A 246 -12.53 -13.82 -10.09
N ILE A 247 -12.71 -14.69 -11.09
CA ILE A 247 -12.10 -16.01 -11.13
C ILE A 247 -10.57 -15.88 -11.16
N ALA A 248 -10.05 -14.94 -11.97
CA ALA A 248 -8.61 -14.67 -12.02
C ALA A 248 -8.08 -14.22 -10.65
N ALA A 249 -8.78 -13.34 -9.92
CA ALA A 249 -8.38 -12.92 -8.58
C ALA A 249 -8.31 -14.08 -7.60
N GLU A 250 -9.27 -15.01 -7.66
CA GLU A 250 -9.30 -16.20 -6.82
C GLU A 250 -8.14 -17.16 -7.13
N GLN A 251 -7.87 -17.41 -8.42
CA GLN A 251 -6.83 -18.33 -8.86
C GLN A 251 -5.40 -17.78 -8.67
N LEU A 252 -5.21 -16.48 -8.74
CA LEU A 252 -3.93 -15.83 -8.52
C LEU A 252 -3.46 -15.89 -7.05
N LYS A 253 -4.34 -16.21 -6.10
CA LYS A 253 -4.00 -16.31 -4.67
C LYS A 253 -3.22 -15.09 -4.18
N LEU A 254 -3.80 -13.90 -4.43
CA LEU A 254 -3.10 -12.61 -4.31
C LEU A 254 -3.35 -11.87 -2.98
N THR A 255 -4.20 -12.43 -2.11
CA THR A 255 -4.57 -11.77 -0.85
C THR A 255 -3.43 -11.81 0.19
N SER A 256 -3.51 -10.99 1.20
CA SER A 256 -2.52 -10.97 2.28
C SER A 256 -2.42 -12.32 2.99
N GLU A 257 -3.54 -13.01 3.18
CA GLU A 257 -3.59 -14.34 3.77
C GLU A 257 -2.94 -15.40 2.87
N ASP A 258 -3.20 -15.34 1.56
CA ASP A 258 -2.53 -16.24 0.60
C ASP A 258 -1.01 -16.04 0.62
N MET A 259 -0.56 -14.77 0.56
CA MET A 259 0.86 -14.43 0.58
C MET A 259 1.56 -14.87 1.87
N LEU A 260 0.89 -14.71 3.02
CA LEU A 260 1.43 -15.20 4.30
C LEU A 260 1.49 -16.72 4.32
N LYS A 261 0.44 -17.40 3.84
CA LYS A 261 0.39 -18.87 3.77
C LYS A 261 1.50 -19.45 2.90
N PHE A 262 1.85 -18.77 1.79
CA PHE A 262 2.93 -19.19 0.90
C PHE A 262 4.33 -18.77 1.39
N GLY A 263 4.43 -18.05 2.52
CA GLY A 263 5.70 -17.55 3.02
C GLY A 263 6.35 -16.47 2.16
N LEU A 264 5.56 -15.79 1.33
CA LEU A 264 6.02 -14.69 0.46
C LEU A 264 6.03 -13.34 1.18
N VAL A 265 5.28 -13.22 2.29
CA VAL A 265 5.33 -12.09 3.20
C VAL A 265 5.50 -12.56 4.64
N ASP A 266 6.06 -11.69 5.48
CA ASP A 266 6.43 -12.01 6.86
C ASP A 266 5.32 -11.66 7.88
N GLY A 267 4.26 -10.96 7.45
CA GLY A 267 3.16 -10.61 8.33
C GLY A 267 2.08 -9.76 7.69
N ILE A 268 0.92 -9.73 8.34
CA ILE A 268 -0.25 -8.95 7.95
C ILE A 268 -0.52 -7.90 9.03
N ILE A 269 -0.78 -6.68 8.59
CA ILE A 269 -1.11 -5.55 9.46
C ILE A 269 -2.61 -5.30 9.34
N CYS A 270 -3.32 -5.38 10.46
CA CYS A 270 -4.76 -5.16 10.50
C CYS A 270 -5.13 -3.72 10.11
N GLU A 271 -6.18 -3.60 9.34
CA GLU A 271 -6.78 -2.33 8.97
C GLU A 271 -7.93 -1.97 9.93
N PRO A 272 -8.34 -0.70 9.99
CA PRO A 272 -9.60 -0.33 10.63
C PRO A 272 -10.78 -1.11 10.07
N LEU A 273 -11.81 -1.33 10.87
CA LEU A 273 -13.00 -2.03 10.44
C LEU A 273 -13.57 -1.44 9.14
N GLY A 274 -13.70 -2.28 8.12
CA GLY A 274 -14.13 -1.91 6.77
C GLY A 274 -13.00 -1.48 5.83
N GLY A 275 -11.77 -1.30 6.33
CA GLY A 275 -10.60 -0.93 5.52
C GLY A 275 -9.97 0.42 5.90
N ALA A 276 -8.77 0.66 5.41
CA ALA A 276 -7.96 1.84 5.77
C ALA A 276 -8.62 3.20 5.42
N HIS A 277 -9.52 3.23 4.44
CA HIS A 277 -10.25 4.44 4.02
C HIS A 277 -11.29 4.92 5.04
N TRP A 278 -11.65 4.10 6.02
CA TRP A 278 -12.60 4.49 7.06
C TRP A 278 -11.97 5.31 8.17
N ASN A 279 -10.70 5.05 8.51
CA ASN A 279 -9.99 5.76 9.56
C ASN A 279 -8.48 5.80 9.27
N TYR A 280 -8.01 6.91 8.71
CA TYR A 280 -6.60 7.10 8.34
C TYR A 280 -5.67 7.12 9.56
N ASP A 281 -6.14 7.68 10.69
CA ASP A 281 -5.33 7.80 11.90
C ASP A 281 -5.10 6.42 12.54
N GLU A 282 -6.15 5.61 12.61
CA GLU A 282 -6.07 4.23 13.08
C GLU A 282 -5.21 3.37 12.14
N ALA A 283 -5.41 3.47 10.82
CA ALA A 283 -4.60 2.74 9.84
C ALA A 283 -3.10 3.07 9.97
N ALA A 284 -2.77 4.35 10.11
CA ALA A 284 -1.40 4.80 10.31
C ALA A 284 -0.84 4.38 11.68
N SER A 285 -1.65 4.42 12.73
CA SER A 285 -1.27 3.97 14.07
C SER A 285 -0.97 2.47 14.11
N ASN A 286 -1.82 1.63 13.49
CA ASN A 286 -1.63 0.20 13.39
C ASN A 286 -0.33 -0.13 12.62
N LEU A 287 -0.12 0.52 11.48
CA LEU A 287 1.10 0.36 10.70
C LEU A 287 2.34 0.76 11.51
N LYS A 288 2.32 1.92 12.16
CA LYS A 288 3.42 2.41 13.00
C LYS A 288 3.72 1.45 14.14
N ALA A 289 2.69 1.02 14.87
CA ALA A 289 2.83 0.09 16.00
C ALA A 289 3.43 -1.25 15.58
N TYR A 290 3.14 -1.71 14.37
CA TYR A 290 3.64 -2.98 13.85
C TYR A 290 5.11 -2.89 13.38
N ILE A 291 5.49 -1.84 12.64
CA ILE A 291 6.84 -1.76 12.06
C ILE A 291 7.91 -1.31 13.05
N LYS A 292 7.56 -0.51 14.06
CA LYS A 292 8.54 0.04 15.01
C LYS A 292 9.32 -1.05 15.77
N PRO A 293 8.68 -2.04 16.42
CA PRO A 293 9.41 -3.11 17.11
C PRO A 293 10.25 -3.96 16.15
N ILE A 294 9.81 -4.15 14.90
CA ILE A 294 10.57 -4.86 13.86
C ILE A 294 11.87 -4.11 13.53
N ILE A 295 11.80 -2.79 13.34
CA ILE A 295 12.99 -1.98 13.09
C ILE A 295 13.97 -2.09 14.26
N GLU A 296 13.49 -2.01 15.51
CA GLU A 296 14.32 -2.14 16.70
C GLU A 296 14.96 -3.53 16.86
N GLU A 297 14.24 -4.59 16.48
CA GLU A 297 14.78 -5.96 16.43
C GLU A 297 15.90 -6.06 15.37
N LEU A 298 15.62 -5.62 14.15
CA LEU A 298 16.57 -5.71 13.04
C LEU A 298 17.85 -4.91 13.28
N LYS A 299 17.78 -3.81 13.99
CA LYS A 299 18.96 -3.01 14.37
C LYS A 299 19.95 -3.76 15.27
N LYS A 300 19.49 -4.74 16.05
CA LYS A 300 20.34 -5.54 16.95
C LYS A 300 21.10 -6.64 16.23
N ILE A 301 20.69 -7.00 15.01
CA ILE A 301 21.33 -8.04 14.20
C ILE A 301 22.56 -7.46 13.50
N ASP A 302 23.66 -8.21 13.50
CA ASP A 302 24.86 -7.83 12.75
C ASP A 302 24.52 -7.59 11.26
N PRO A 303 25.08 -6.56 10.61
CA PRO A 303 24.75 -6.24 9.23
C PRO A 303 25.02 -7.39 8.23
N GLN A 304 26.08 -8.18 8.40
CA GLN A 304 26.38 -9.31 7.50
C GLN A 304 25.41 -10.47 7.75
N GLU A 305 25.12 -10.75 9.01
CA GLU A 305 24.14 -11.75 9.39
C GLU A 305 22.76 -11.39 8.83
N ARG A 306 22.32 -10.14 8.93
CA ARG A 306 21.06 -9.66 8.38
C ARG A 306 21.00 -9.80 6.85
N ILE A 307 22.08 -9.50 6.14
CA ILE A 307 22.18 -9.73 4.69
C ILE A 307 22.05 -11.22 4.37
N SER A 308 22.74 -12.08 5.11
CA SER A 308 22.69 -13.54 4.92
C SER A 308 21.26 -14.06 5.13
N GLN A 309 20.60 -13.65 6.21
CA GLN A 309 19.21 -14.01 6.51
C GLN A 309 18.23 -13.52 5.42
N ARG A 310 18.44 -12.31 4.88
CA ARG A 310 17.65 -11.76 3.78
C ARG A 310 17.83 -12.58 2.51
N ILE A 311 19.05 -12.93 2.13
CA ILE A 311 19.34 -13.77 0.97
C ILE A 311 18.69 -15.14 1.14
N GLU A 312 18.87 -15.78 2.30
CA GLU A 312 18.30 -17.09 2.58
C GLU A 312 16.78 -17.09 2.53
N LYS A 313 16.13 -16.04 3.06
CA LYS A 313 14.67 -15.88 2.99
C LYS A 313 14.17 -15.93 1.54
N PHE A 314 14.74 -15.13 0.64
CA PHE A 314 14.32 -15.12 -0.76
C PHE A 314 14.68 -16.39 -1.51
N ASN A 315 15.80 -17.04 -1.19
CA ASN A 315 16.20 -18.31 -1.78
C ASN A 315 15.27 -19.48 -1.40
N LYS A 316 14.60 -19.41 -0.27
CA LYS A 316 13.64 -20.43 0.20
C LYS A 316 12.22 -20.24 -0.36
N MET A 317 11.96 -19.15 -1.10
CA MET A 317 10.64 -18.92 -1.67
C MET A 317 10.38 -19.84 -2.85
N GLY A 318 9.20 -20.46 -2.84
CA GLY A 318 8.74 -21.38 -3.86
C GLY A 318 8.77 -22.85 -3.41
N PHE A 319 7.86 -23.61 -4.02
CA PHE A 319 7.76 -25.05 -3.83
C PHE A 319 7.90 -25.71 -5.21
N TRP A 320 8.63 -26.79 -5.27
CA TRP A 320 8.75 -27.63 -6.46
C TRP A 320 8.73 -29.10 -6.06
N ASP A 321 8.06 -29.91 -6.84
CA ASP A 321 8.11 -31.37 -6.74
C ASP A 321 9.13 -31.88 -7.77
N GLU A 322 9.97 -32.85 -7.37
CA GLU A 322 10.91 -33.52 -8.27
C GLU A 322 10.23 -34.61 -9.09
#